data_24eacc69194b22dc38509bb0ee236806
#
_entry.id   24eacc69194b22dc38509bb0ee236806
#
_cell.length_a   1.000
_cell.length_b   1.000
_cell.length_c   1.000
_cell.angle_alpha   90.00
_cell.angle_beta   90.00
_cell.angle_gamma   90.00
#
_symmetry.space_group_name_H-M   'P 1'
#
loop_
_entity.id
_entity.type
_entity.pdbx_description
1 polymer ?
#
loop_
_entity_poly.entity_id
_entity_poly.type
_entity_poly.pdbx_seq_one_letter_code
_entity_poly.pdbx_strand_id
1 'polypeptide(L)'
;MHVTKNLCVNLLGFLGVYGKTKDTPEAREDQQIMKDPKNMHTQNKTDKGRHLSRASYALTKAEKEIFFEVLYSIKVPSGFSSNIKGIINMAEKKFQNLKSHDCHVIMTQLLPIALRGLLPENVRVPIVKLCAFLNAISQKVINPDILPRLQKDVVQCLVSFELVFPPSFFNIMTHLLVHLVEEIAILGPVFLHNMFPFERFMGVLKKYVHNRARPEGSISKGSGTEEVIEFCVDFIPDLKAIGVPESRHEAIGVPES
;
A
#
# COMPACT_ATOMS: atom_id res chain seq x y z
N MET A 1 0.22 -3.18 -7.55
CA MET A 1 -0.37 -1.93 -7.01
C MET A 1 -1.66 -2.18 -6.25
N HIS A 2 -2.73 -2.70 -6.86
CA HIS A 2 -4.02 -2.96 -6.18
C HIS A 2 -3.91 -3.95 -5.02
N VAL A 3 -3.11 -5.01 -5.14
CA VAL A 3 -2.84 -5.96 -4.06
C VAL A 3 -2.32 -5.23 -2.83
N THR A 4 -1.25 -4.45 -2.96
CA THR A 4 -0.64 -3.71 -1.86
C THR A 4 -1.61 -2.69 -1.23
N LYS A 5 -2.37 -1.95 -2.06
CA LYS A 5 -3.35 -0.98 -1.57
C LYS A 5 -4.44 -1.65 -0.74
N ASN A 6 -5.08 -2.68 -1.29
CA ASN A 6 -6.21 -3.33 -0.62
C ASN A 6 -5.76 -4.08 0.63
N LEU A 7 -4.57 -4.69 0.58
CA LEU A 7 -3.97 -5.33 1.75
C LEU A 7 -3.64 -4.30 2.85
N CYS A 8 -3.06 -3.15 2.49
CA CYS A 8 -2.79 -2.05 3.40
C CYS A 8 -4.09 -1.56 4.07
N VAL A 9 -5.09 -1.23 3.27
CA VAL A 9 -6.41 -0.75 3.76
C VAL A 9 -7.05 -1.78 4.71
N ASN A 10 -7.00 -3.06 4.34
CA ASN A 10 -7.53 -4.13 5.16
C ASN A 10 -6.80 -4.21 6.51
N LEU A 11 -5.48 -4.28 6.48
CA LEU A 11 -4.63 -4.37 7.69
C LEU A 11 -4.82 -3.15 8.61
N LEU A 12 -4.76 -1.93 8.06
CA LEU A 12 -4.95 -0.70 8.83
C LEU A 12 -6.37 -0.60 9.42
N GLY A 13 -7.36 -1.19 8.74
CA GLY A 13 -8.72 -1.33 9.27
C GLY A 13 -8.78 -2.23 10.51
N PHE A 14 -8.10 -3.38 10.50
CA PHE A 14 -8.00 -4.27 11.65
C PHE A 14 -7.18 -3.67 12.81
N LEU A 15 -6.13 -2.90 12.50
CA LEU A 15 -5.40 -2.10 13.50
C LEU A 15 -6.24 -0.97 14.10
N GLY A 16 -7.37 -0.61 13.47
CA GLY A 16 -8.29 0.45 13.90
C GLY A 16 -7.80 1.85 13.60
N VAL A 17 -6.89 2.03 12.62
CA VAL A 17 -6.28 3.32 12.24
C VAL A 17 -6.74 3.85 10.88
N TYR A 18 -7.57 3.09 10.16
CA TYR A 18 -8.13 3.52 8.87
C TYR A 18 -9.50 2.89 8.59
N GLY A 19 -10.43 3.69 8.07
CA GLY A 19 -11.73 3.23 7.59
C GLY A 19 -12.57 2.47 8.63
N LYS A 20 -13.38 1.51 8.14
CA LYS A 20 -14.16 0.57 8.93
C LYS A 20 -13.44 -0.77 9.00
N THR A 21 -13.35 -1.34 10.17
CA THR A 21 -12.84 -2.71 10.34
C THR A 21 -13.85 -3.74 9.81
N LYS A 22 -13.33 -4.87 9.34
CA LYS A 22 -14.11 -6.08 9.03
C LYS A 22 -14.18 -7.05 10.22
N ASP A 23 -13.66 -6.65 11.35
CA ASP A 23 -13.78 -7.36 12.61
C ASP A 23 -15.20 -7.14 13.16
N THR A 24 -16.09 -8.05 12.86
CA THR A 24 -17.50 -8.03 13.24
C THR A 24 -17.82 -9.19 14.16
N PRO A 25 -18.95 -9.15 14.91
CA PRO A 25 -19.40 -10.29 15.72
C PRO A 25 -19.52 -11.58 14.90
N GLU A 26 -20.05 -11.48 13.69
CA GLU A 26 -20.23 -12.61 12.78
C GLU A 26 -18.87 -13.20 12.37
N ALA A 27 -17.89 -12.37 12.01
CA ALA A 27 -16.55 -12.83 11.65
C ALA A 27 -15.84 -13.56 12.80
N ARG A 28 -16.11 -13.15 14.05
CA ARG A 28 -15.58 -13.85 15.23
C ARG A 28 -16.34 -15.13 15.57
N GLU A 29 -17.63 -15.19 15.26
CA GLU A 29 -18.43 -16.43 15.36
C GLU A 29 -17.92 -17.48 14.35
N ASP A 30 -17.65 -17.07 13.11
CA ASP A 30 -17.03 -17.94 12.09
C ASP A 30 -15.69 -18.49 12.56
N GLN A 31 -14.88 -17.65 13.19
CA GLN A 31 -13.60 -18.05 13.78
C GLN A 31 -13.77 -19.08 14.92
N GLN A 32 -14.81 -18.95 15.74
CA GLN A 32 -15.13 -19.94 16.78
C GLN A 32 -15.51 -21.30 16.18
N ILE A 33 -16.30 -21.29 15.11
CA ILE A 33 -16.72 -22.51 14.39
C ILE A 33 -15.49 -23.24 13.82
N MET A 34 -14.48 -22.50 13.37
CA MET A 34 -13.20 -23.03 12.86
C MET A 34 -12.23 -23.48 13.97
N LYS A 35 -12.63 -23.43 15.23
CA LYS A 35 -11.83 -23.82 16.41
C LYS A 35 -10.59 -22.98 16.66
N ASP A 36 -10.67 -21.71 16.40
CA ASP A 36 -9.56 -20.79 16.58
C ASP A 36 -9.41 -20.24 18.02
N PRO A 37 -8.22 -19.74 18.42
CA PRO A 37 -7.82 -19.58 19.81
C PRO A 37 -8.74 -18.73 20.68
N LYS A 38 -8.80 -19.08 21.93
CA LYS A 38 -9.66 -18.67 23.05
C LYS A 38 -9.77 -17.16 23.34
N ASN A 39 -9.03 -16.29 22.66
CA ASN A 39 -8.91 -14.87 23.02
C ASN A 39 -9.78 -13.92 22.21
N MET A 40 -10.61 -14.39 21.28
CA MET A 40 -11.39 -13.55 20.38
C MET A 40 -12.90 -13.86 20.38
N HIS A 41 -13.40 -14.44 21.47
CA HIS A 41 -14.80 -14.79 21.60
C HIS A 41 -15.69 -13.55 21.73
N THR A 42 -16.88 -13.60 21.13
CA THR A 42 -17.96 -12.67 21.42
C THR A 42 -18.39 -12.85 22.86
N GLN A 43 -18.37 -11.80 23.68
CA GLN A 43 -18.97 -11.85 25.00
C GLN A 43 -20.49 -11.95 24.88
N ASN A 44 -21.11 -12.74 25.75
CA ASN A 44 -22.55 -12.98 25.79
C ASN A 44 -23.37 -11.69 25.65
N LYS A 45 -24.52 -11.81 24.97
CA LYS A 45 -25.54 -10.77 24.84
C LYS A 45 -25.85 -10.13 26.20
N THR A 46 -25.52 -8.88 26.38
CA THR A 46 -26.19 -8.02 27.33
C THR A 46 -27.34 -7.33 26.62
N ASP A 47 -28.38 -6.88 27.33
CA ASP A 47 -29.59 -6.22 26.80
C ASP A 47 -29.35 -5.00 25.87
N LYS A 48 -28.09 -4.61 25.68
CA LYS A 48 -27.65 -3.50 24.83
C LYS A 48 -26.96 -3.92 23.52
N GLY A 49 -27.08 -5.19 23.11
CA GLY A 49 -26.48 -5.68 21.87
C GLY A 49 -25.15 -6.47 22.08
N ARG A 50 -24.65 -7.08 20.99
CA ARG A 50 -23.38 -7.84 21.01
C ARG A 50 -22.20 -6.88 21.19
N HIS A 51 -21.51 -6.97 22.31
CA HIS A 51 -20.29 -6.20 22.54
C HIS A 51 -19.08 -7.03 22.11
N LEU A 52 -18.26 -6.50 21.19
CA LEU A 52 -16.98 -7.09 20.82
C LEU A 52 -15.92 -6.70 21.85
N SER A 53 -15.30 -7.69 22.48
CA SER A 53 -14.05 -7.47 23.22
C SER A 53 -12.96 -6.97 22.27
N ARG A 54 -12.04 -6.15 22.77
CA ARG A 54 -10.92 -5.66 21.96
C ARG A 54 -10.05 -6.82 21.49
N ALA A 55 -9.77 -6.92 20.21
CA ALA A 55 -8.86 -7.90 19.65
C ALA A 55 -7.40 -7.55 19.95
N SER A 56 -6.54 -8.57 20.03
CA SER A 56 -5.11 -8.42 20.27
C SER A 56 -4.38 -7.61 19.15
N TYR A 57 -4.92 -7.65 17.94
CA TYR A 57 -4.40 -6.89 16.78
C TYR A 57 -4.88 -5.44 16.72
N ALA A 58 -5.89 -5.05 17.49
CA ALA A 58 -6.40 -3.68 17.48
C ALA A 58 -5.59 -2.81 18.45
N LEU A 59 -5.02 -1.71 17.94
CA LEU A 59 -4.29 -0.74 18.75
C LEU A 59 -5.21 -0.08 19.78
N THR A 60 -4.74 0.05 21.01
CA THR A 60 -5.39 0.85 22.06
C THR A 60 -5.34 2.34 21.71
N LYS A 61 -6.08 3.16 22.46
CA LYS A 61 -6.03 4.62 22.29
C LYS A 61 -4.61 5.16 22.51
N ALA A 62 -3.92 4.69 23.56
CA ALA A 62 -2.54 5.10 23.86
C ALA A 62 -1.55 4.63 22.77
N GLU A 63 -1.67 3.38 22.31
CA GLU A 63 -0.83 2.87 21.21
C GLU A 63 -1.06 3.62 19.89
N LYS A 64 -2.31 4.03 19.59
CA LYS A 64 -2.59 4.89 18.43
C LYS A 64 -1.93 6.26 18.54
N GLU A 65 -1.88 6.83 19.72
CA GLU A 65 -1.16 8.09 19.95
C GLU A 65 0.31 7.94 19.60
N ILE A 66 0.99 6.97 20.19
CA ILE A 66 2.41 6.69 19.90
C ILE A 66 2.61 6.39 18.40
N PHE A 67 1.76 5.55 17.81
CA PHE A 67 1.82 5.18 16.39
C PHE A 67 1.79 6.41 15.47
N PHE A 68 0.85 7.32 15.68
CA PHE A 68 0.72 8.51 14.85
C PHE A 68 1.76 9.58 15.18
N GLU A 69 2.22 9.71 16.42
CA GLU A 69 3.31 10.59 16.80
C GLU A 69 4.61 10.19 16.10
N VAL A 70 4.94 8.89 16.09
CA VAL A 70 6.10 8.36 15.36
C VAL A 70 6.01 8.72 13.88
N LEU A 71 4.87 8.44 13.22
CA LEU A 71 4.69 8.75 11.80
C LEU A 71 4.75 10.26 11.52
N TYR A 72 4.17 11.06 12.39
CA TYR A 72 4.18 12.52 12.25
C TYR A 72 5.55 13.14 12.47
N SER A 73 6.42 12.49 13.28
CA SER A 73 7.78 12.94 13.53
C SER A 73 8.74 12.70 12.36
N ILE A 74 8.39 11.77 11.43
CA ILE A 74 9.25 11.41 10.31
C ILE A 74 9.47 12.64 9.42
N LYS A 75 10.75 12.98 9.20
CA LYS A 75 11.16 14.00 8.24
C LYS A 75 11.39 13.32 6.88
N VAL A 76 10.63 13.74 5.89
CA VAL A 76 10.78 13.25 4.52
C VAL A 76 11.90 14.05 3.84
N PRO A 77 12.87 13.40 3.17
CA PRO A 77 13.88 14.09 2.38
C PRO A 77 13.26 15.00 1.31
N SER A 78 13.93 16.11 0.99
CA SER A 78 13.52 17.00 -0.09
C SER A 78 13.45 16.22 -1.41
N GLY A 79 12.40 16.43 -2.20
CA GLY A 79 12.18 15.69 -3.45
C GLY A 79 11.40 14.37 -3.33
N PHE A 80 11.18 13.85 -2.11
CA PHE A 80 10.30 12.68 -1.91
C PHE A 80 8.83 13.10 -2.06
N SER A 81 8.07 12.33 -2.87
CA SER A 81 6.70 12.68 -3.25
C SER A 81 5.65 12.42 -2.18
N SER A 82 5.96 11.68 -1.11
CA SER A 82 5.00 11.27 -0.08
C SER A 82 5.16 12.08 1.20
N ASN A 83 4.32 13.08 1.37
CA ASN A 83 4.18 13.72 2.68
C ASN A 83 3.12 12.98 3.50
N ILE A 84 3.57 12.01 4.30
CA ILE A 84 2.69 11.21 5.16
C ILE A 84 1.88 12.06 6.16
N LYS A 85 2.40 13.21 6.56
CA LYS A 85 1.73 14.10 7.52
C LYS A 85 0.41 14.63 7.00
N GLY A 86 0.32 14.89 5.68
CA GLY A 86 -0.88 15.42 5.04
C GLY A 86 -2.06 14.44 5.00
N ILE A 87 -1.82 13.16 5.25
CA ILE A 87 -2.85 12.11 5.25
C ILE A 87 -3.18 11.60 6.66
N ILE A 88 -2.61 12.21 7.71
CA ILE A 88 -2.87 11.86 9.11
C ILE A 88 -3.82 12.88 9.73
N ASN A 89 -4.96 12.41 10.24
CA ASN A 89 -5.82 13.18 11.13
C ASN A 89 -5.41 12.93 12.58
N MET A 90 -4.69 13.89 13.17
CA MET A 90 -4.18 13.76 14.54
C MET A 90 -5.30 13.84 15.59
N ALA A 91 -6.42 14.48 15.30
CA ALA A 91 -7.57 14.59 16.22
C ALA A 91 -8.29 13.24 16.34
N GLU A 92 -8.53 12.57 15.22
CA GLU A 92 -9.20 11.26 15.18
C GLU A 92 -8.26 10.07 15.35
N LYS A 93 -6.94 10.30 15.29
CA LYS A 93 -5.92 9.25 15.25
C LYS A 93 -6.22 8.23 14.16
N LYS A 94 -6.35 8.73 12.93
CA LYS A 94 -6.66 7.95 11.72
C LYS A 94 -5.98 8.50 10.49
N PHE A 95 -5.69 7.62 9.55
CA PHE A 95 -5.34 8.02 8.18
C PHE A 95 -6.57 8.49 7.42
N GLN A 96 -6.36 9.41 6.47
CA GLN A 96 -7.39 9.93 5.56
C GLN A 96 -6.88 9.88 4.12
N ASN A 97 -7.80 9.63 3.18
CA ASN A 97 -7.54 9.75 1.73
C ASN A 97 -6.30 9.00 1.22
N LEU A 98 -6.03 7.80 1.74
CA LEU A 98 -4.89 6.97 1.33
C LEU A 98 -4.93 6.67 -0.18
N LYS A 99 -3.89 7.07 -0.88
CA LYS A 99 -3.64 6.72 -2.27
C LYS A 99 -2.81 5.44 -2.37
N SER A 100 -2.77 4.83 -3.55
CA SER A 100 -2.02 3.59 -3.78
C SER A 100 -0.53 3.73 -3.46
N HIS A 101 0.05 4.90 -3.78
CA HIS A 101 1.45 5.19 -3.47
C HIS A 101 1.69 5.33 -1.96
N ASP A 102 0.79 5.98 -1.22
CA ASP A 102 0.89 6.10 0.23
C ASP A 102 0.84 4.72 0.90
N CYS A 103 -0.07 3.86 0.44
CA CYS A 103 -0.16 2.47 0.91
C CYS A 103 1.14 1.69 0.65
N HIS A 104 1.76 1.90 -0.51
CA HIS A 104 3.03 1.28 -0.83
C HIS A 104 4.13 1.74 0.15
N VAL A 105 4.28 3.03 0.38
CA VAL A 105 5.28 3.58 1.31
C VAL A 105 5.02 3.12 2.75
N ILE A 106 3.75 3.13 3.18
CA ILE A 106 3.37 2.63 4.51
C ILE A 106 3.78 1.17 4.67
N MET A 107 3.38 0.31 3.74
CA MET A 107 3.63 -1.13 3.84
C MET A 107 5.10 -1.52 3.69
N THR A 108 5.86 -0.83 2.85
CA THR A 108 7.25 -1.21 2.57
C THR A 108 8.27 -0.57 3.51
N GLN A 109 7.94 0.55 4.14
CA GLN A 109 8.91 1.35 4.90
C GLN A 109 8.43 1.76 6.29
N LEU A 110 7.22 2.33 6.41
CA LEU A 110 6.84 3.06 7.61
C LEU A 110 6.19 2.20 8.68
N LEU A 111 5.36 1.23 8.28
CA LEU A 111 4.58 0.42 9.22
C LEU A 111 5.45 -0.39 10.20
N PRO A 112 6.56 -1.02 9.79
CA PRO A 112 7.45 -1.71 10.72
C PRO A 112 8.04 -0.79 11.79
N ILE A 113 8.33 0.46 11.42
CA ILE A 113 8.88 1.47 12.34
C ILE A 113 7.80 1.92 13.31
N ALA A 114 6.61 2.23 12.80
CA ALA A 114 5.50 2.74 13.60
C ALA A 114 4.94 1.71 14.59
N LEU A 115 5.06 0.41 14.30
CA LEU A 115 4.62 -0.69 15.17
C LEU A 115 5.69 -1.15 16.16
N ARG A 116 6.87 -0.55 16.14
CA ARG A 116 7.96 -0.95 17.04
C ARG A 116 7.58 -0.73 18.50
N GLY A 117 7.58 -1.82 19.28
CA GLY A 117 7.18 -1.78 20.69
C GLY A 117 5.68 -1.72 20.94
N LEU A 118 4.86 -1.66 19.89
CA LEU A 118 3.41 -1.75 19.96
C LEU A 118 2.95 -3.15 19.58
N LEU A 119 1.78 -3.55 20.02
CA LEU A 119 1.16 -4.85 19.80
C LEU A 119 1.93 -6.04 20.40
N PRO A 120 1.24 -7.14 20.70
CA PRO A 120 1.87 -8.40 21.07
C PRO A 120 2.78 -8.93 19.95
N GLU A 121 3.82 -9.67 20.34
CA GLU A 121 4.84 -10.15 19.41
C GLU A 121 4.25 -11.08 18.32
N ASN A 122 3.33 -11.97 18.71
CA ASN A 122 2.64 -12.87 17.79
C ASN A 122 1.80 -12.13 16.71
N VAL A 123 1.41 -10.89 16.95
CA VAL A 123 0.71 -10.02 15.99
C VAL A 123 1.71 -9.20 15.17
N ARG A 124 2.66 -8.58 15.86
CA ARG A 124 3.63 -7.66 15.25
C ARG A 124 4.57 -8.35 14.27
N VAL A 125 5.13 -9.50 14.65
CA VAL A 125 6.13 -10.21 13.84
C VAL A 125 5.60 -10.61 12.47
N PRO A 126 4.40 -11.22 12.31
CA PRO A 126 3.83 -11.50 11.00
C PRO A 126 3.62 -10.25 10.15
N ILE A 127 3.17 -9.12 10.74
CA ILE A 127 3.00 -7.86 10.02
C ILE A 127 4.34 -7.35 9.48
N VAL A 128 5.38 -7.37 10.31
CA VAL A 128 6.73 -6.93 9.91
C VAL A 128 7.29 -7.84 8.81
N LYS A 129 7.07 -9.16 8.89
CA LYS A 129 7.46 -10.11 7.82
C LYS A 129 6.74 -9.83 6.51
N LEU A 130 5.44 -9.52 6.54
CA LEU A 130 4.70 -9.11 5.36
C LEU A 130 5.28 -7.84 4.75
N CYS A 131 5.59 -6.84 5.56
CA CYS A 131 6.21 -5.60 5.11
C CYS A 131 7.58 -5.84 4.47
N ALA A 132 8.41 -6.69 5.07
CA ALA A 132 9.70 -7.09 4.52
C ALA A 132 9.56 -7.83 3.19
N PHE A 133 8.59 -8.74 3.07
CA PHE A 133 8.25 -9.42 1.83
C PHE A 133 7.85 -8.42 0.73
N LEU A 134 6.91 -7.53 1.01
CA LEU A 134 6.46 -6.50 0.06
C LEU A 134 7.60 -5.57 -0.37
N ASN A 135 8.49 -5.22 0.55
CA ASN A 135 9.70 -4.44 0.22
C ASN A 135 10.61 -5.22 -0.71
N ALA A 136 10.90 -6.49 -0.41
CA ALA A 136 11.79 -7.33 -1.21
C ALA A 136 11.31 -7.52 -2.65
N ILE A 137 10.00 -7.79 -2.86
CA ILE A 137 9.43 -7.96 -4.20
C ILE A 137 9.28 -6.64 -4.98
N SER A 138 9.35 -5.50 -4.30
CA SER A 138 9.21 -4.16 -4.91
C SER A 138 10.54 -3.59 -5.41
N GLN A 139 11.64 -4.31 -5.27
CA GLN A 139 12.95 -3.86 -5.73
C GLN A 139 13.03 -3.82 -7.26
N LYS A 140 13.84 -2.90 -7.81
CA LYS A 140 14.10 -2.80 -9.24
C LYS A 140 14.89 -3.99 -9.76
N VAL A 141 15.78 -4.52 -8.93
CA VAL A 141 16.62 -5.69 -9.21
C VAL A 141 16.36 -6.73 -8.15
N ILE A 142 16.04 -7.94 -8.54
CA ILE A 142 15.77 -9.07 -7.65
C ILE A 142 16.73 -10.18 -8.02
N ASN A 143 17.48 -10.71 -7.04
CA ASN A 143 18.27 -11.91 -7.24
C ASN A 143 17.33 -13.13 -7.31
N PRO A 144 17.34 -13.92 -8.40
CA PRO A 144 16.50 -15.11 -8.52
C PRO A 144 16.72 -16.15 -7.41
N ASP A 145 17.93 -16.24 -6.85
CA ASP A 145 18.27 -17.22 -5.82
C ASP A 145 17.49 -17.03 -4.51
N ILE A 146 16.98 -15.83 -4.26
CA ILE A 146 16.18 -15.55 -3.06
C ILE A 146 14.69 -15.91 -3.22
N LEU A 147 14.20 -16.14 -4.44
CA LEU A 147 12.79 -16.38 -4.71
C LEU A 147 12.21 -17.57 -3.93
N PRO A 148 12.86 -18.75 -3.83
CA PRO A 148 12.35 -19.87 -3.06
C PRO A 148 12.20 -19.54 -1.57
N ARG A 149 13.10 -18.72 -1.01
CA ARG A 149 13.02 -18.23 0.36
C ARG A 149 11.85 -17.28 0.54
N LEU A 150 11.67 -16.31 -0.37
CA LEU A 150 10.55 -15.37 -0.33
C LEU A 150 9.20 -16.10 -0.42
N GLN A 151 9.10 -17.15 -1.24
CA GLN A 151 7.90 -17.98 -1.34
C GLN A 151 7.59 -18.66 0.01
N LYS A 152 8.60 -19.25 0.66
CA LYS A 152 8.41 -19.85 1.98
C LYS A 152 8.02 -18.82 3.03
N ASP A 153 8.66 -17.65 3.01
CA ASP A 153 8.42 -16.57 3.98
C ASP A 153 6.99 -16.04 3.89
N VAL A 154 6.45 -15.82 2.68
CA VAL A 154 5.07 -15.35 2.51
C VAL A 154 4.04 -16.39 2.94
N VAL A 155 4.26 -17.67 2.63
CA VAL A 155 3.37 -18.75 3.09
C VAL A 155 3.35 -18.83 4.62
N GLN A 156 4.51 -18.83 5.26
CA GLN A 156 4.60 -18.82 6.72
C GLN A 156 3.95 -17.57 7.35
N CYS A 157 4.08 -16.43 6.69
CA CYS A 157 3.44 -15.19 7.11
C CYS A 157 1.92 -15.32 7.10
N LEU A 158 1.33 -15.87 6.03
CA LEU A 158 -0.12 -16.07 5.92
C LEU A 158 -0.64 -17.07 6.94
N VAL A 159 0.07 -18.18 7.16
CA VAL A 159 -0.27 -19.14 8.24
C VAL A 159 -0.25 -18.44 9.61
N SER A 160 0.75 -17.58 9.85
CA SER A 160 0.80 -16.83 11.11
C SER A 160 -0.37 -15.85 11.24
N PHE A 161 -0.87 -15.31 10.13
CA PHE A 161 -2.05 -14.45 10.12
C PHE A 161 -3.35 -15.21 10.44
N GLU A 162 -3.49 -16.47 10.01
CA GLU A 162 -4.63 -17.31 10.36
C GLU A 162 -4.75 -17.53 11.87
N LEU A 163 -3.63 -17.57 12.58
CA LEU A 163 -3.60 -17.70 14.04
C LEU A 163 -4.01 -16.40 14.77
N VAL A 164 -3.96 -15.25 14.08
CA VAL A 164 -4.15 -13.93 14.69
C VAL A 164 -5.44 -13.26 14.24
N PHE A 165 -5.72 -13.25 12.95
CA PHE A 165 -6.83 -12.52 12.36
C PHE A 165 -8.05 -13.42 12.09
N PRO A 166 -9.27 -12.87 12.17
CA PRO A 166 -10.47 -13.63 11.81
C PRO A 166 -10.54 -13.92 10.30
N PRO A 167 -11.37 -14.89 9.87
CA PRO A 167 -11.54 -15.26 8.46
C PRO A 167 -11.85 -14.08 7.54
N SER A 168 -12.53 -13.05 8.04
CA SER A 168 -12.83 -11.83 7.29
C SER A 168 -11.61 -11.00 6.88
N PHE A 169 -10.43 -11.28 7.44
CA PHE A 169 -9.16 -10.71 7.00
C PHE A 169 -8.74 -11.26 5.63
N PHE A 170 -9.02 -12.55 5.40
CA PHE A 170 -8.58 -13.27 4.20
C PHE A 170 -9.52 -12.99 3.04
N ASN A 171 -8.97 -12.52 1.95
CA ASN A 171 -9.66 -12.19 0.72
C ASN A 171 -8.75 -12.49 -0.48
N ILE A 172 -9.24 -12.24 -1.69
CA ILE A 172 -8.47 -12.49 -2.91
C ILE A 172 -7.09 -11.80 -2.90
N MET A 173 -6.94 -10.65 -2.25
CA MET A 173 -5.66 -9.93 -2.22
C MET A 173 -4.63 -10.62 -1.31
N THR A 174 -5.07 -11.23 -0.21
CA THR A 174 -4.19 -12.06 0.63
C THR A 174 -3.82 -13.36 -0.07
N HIS A 175 -4.75 -13.96 -0.80
CA HIS A 175 -4.49 -15.15 -1.61
C HIS A 175 -3.46 -14.89 -2.71
N LEU A 176 -3.59 -13.77 -3.43
CA LEU A 176 -2.65 -13.44 -4.51
C LEU A 176 -1.20 -13.31 -4.07
N LEU A 177 -0.92 -13.08 -2.79
CA LEU A 177 0.46 -12.98 -2.29
C LEU A 177 1.29 -14.24 -2.55
N VAL A 178 0.67 -15.43 -2.50
CA VAL A 178 1.37 -16.70 -2.73
C VAL A 178 1.79 -16.89 -4.19
N HIS A 179 1.15 -16.20 -5.13
CA HIS A 179 1.44 -16.30 -6.56
C HIS A 179 2.47 -15.28 -7.04
N LEU A 180 2.67 -14.17 -6.29
CA LEU A 180 3.55 -13.08 -6.72
C LEU A 180 4.99 -13.52 -6.96
N VAL A 181 5.51 -14.48 -6.19
CA VAL A 181 6.90 -14.92 -6.34
C VAL A 181 7.06 -15.74 -7.61
N GLU A 182 6.10 -16.59 -7.94
CA GLU A 182 6.08 -17.36 -9.19
C GLU A 182 5.94 -16.42 -10.40
N GLU A 183 5.06 -15.41 -10.31
CA GLU A 183 4.93 -14.37 -11.33
C GLU A 183 6.26 -13.63 -11.56
N ILE A 184 6.99 -13.29 -10.49
CA ILE A 184 8.31 -12.66 -10.59
C ILE A 184 9.32 -13.56 -11.28
N ALA A 185 9.28 -14.87 -11.02
CA ALA A 185 10.16 -15.82 -11.68
C ALA A 185 9.93 -15.90 -13.21
N ILE A 186 8.67 -15.71 -13.64
CA ILE A 186 8.27 -15.78 -15.05
C ILE A 186 8.44 -14.42 -15.76
N LEU A 187 7.97 -13.33 -15.12
CA LEU A 187 7.84 -12.00 -15.74
C LEU A 187 8.95 -11.02 -15.34
N GLY A 188 9.79 -11.39 -14.39
CA GLY A 188 10.79 -10.50 -13.82
C GLY A 188 10.26 -9.60 -12.70
N PRO A 189 11.04 -8.59 -12.26
CA PRO A 189 10.69 -7.71 -11.15
C PRO A 189 9.36 -7.00 -11.35
N VAL A 190 8.51 -6.96 -10.31
CA VAL A 190 7.21 -6.25 -10.31
C VAL A 190 7.35 -4.78 -10.73
N PHE A 191 8.52 -4.17 -10.49
CA PHE A 191 8.83 -2.81 -10.91
C PHE A 191 8.62 -2.60 -12.41
N LEU A 192 8.94 -3.58 -13.26
CA LEU A 192 8.89 -3.48 -14.72
C LEU A 192 7.46 -3.62 -15.29
N HIS A 193 6.55 -4.27 -14.56
CA HIS A 193 5.19 -4.54 -15.04
C HIS A 193 4.09 -4.05 -14.09
N ASN A 194 4.42 -3.13 -13.17
CA ASN A 194 3.40 -2.50 -12.32
C ASN A 194 2.58 -1.47 -13.11
N MET A 195 1.37 -1.18 -12.61
CA MET A 195 0.40 -0.30 -13.29
C MET A 195 0.59 1.20 -13.01
N PHE A 196 1.55 1.62 -12.17
CA PHE A 196 1.76 3.03 -11.85
C PHE A 196 2.06 3.92 -13.08
N PRO A 197 2.92 3.53 -14.03
CA PRO A 197 3.17 4.30 -15.24
C PRO A 197 1.88 4.48 -16.08
N PHE A 198 1.12 3.39 -16.25
CA PHE A 198 -0.13 3.40 -17.02
C PHE A 198 -1.20 4.28 -16.37
N GLU A 199 -1.37 4.20 -15.04
CA GLU A 199 -2.32 5.07 -14.35
C GLU A 199 -1.93 6.55 -14.44
N ARG A 200 -0.63 6.86 -14.38
CA ARG A 200 -0.13 8.22 -14.59
C ARG A 200 -0.44 8.70 -16.00
N PHE A 201 -0.17 7.89 -17.01
CA PHE A 201 -0.48 8.19 -18.41
C PHE A 201 -1.98 8.38 -18.64
N MET A 202 -2.82 7.49 -18.09
CA MET A 202 -4.28 7.68 -18.10
C MET A 202 -4.71 9.00 -17.42
N GLY A 203 -3.99 9.43 -16.40
CA GLY A 203 -4.20 10.72 -15.76
C GLY A 203 -3.89 11.89 -16.69
N VAL A 204 -2.87 11.78 -17.55
CA VAL A 204 -2.55 12.76 -18.60
C VAL A 204 -3.66 12.78 -19.64
N LEU A 205 -4.04 11.62 -20.18
CA LEU A 205 -5.10 11.52 -21.19
C LEU A 205 -6.43 12.11 -20.71
N LYS A 206 -6.78 11.92 -19.45
CA LYS A 206 -7.97 12.53 -18.85
C LYS A 206 -7.95 14.06 -18.87
N LYS A 207 -6.78 14.69 -18.78
CA LYS A 207 -6.65 16.16 -18.86
C LYS A 207 -6.99 16.71 -20.24
N TYR A 208 -6.82 15.93 -21.30
CA TYR A 208 -7.19 16.34 -22.67
C TYR A 208 -8.69 16.35 -22.91
N VAL A 209 -9.47 15.69 -22.05
CA VAL A 209 -10.93 15.59 -22.21
C VAL A 209 -11.60 16.90 -21.87
N HIS A 210 -11.81 17.76 -22.88
CA HIS A 210 -12.62 18.97 -22.77
C HIS A 210 -14.10 18.70 -23.08
N ASN A 211 -14.38 17.79 -24.02
CA ASN A 211 -15.74 17.37 -24.34
C ASN A 211 -16.00 15.95 -23.81
N ARG A 212 -16.81 15.85 -22.76
CA ARG A 212 -17.16 14.58 -22.13
C ARG A 212 -18.08 13.68 -22.99
N ALA A 213 -18.79 14.27 -23.97
CA ALA A 213 -19.63 13.52 -24.89
C ALA A 213 -18.80 12.81 -25.98
N ARG A 214 -17.60 13.31 -26.27
CA ARG A 214 -16.65 12.74 -27.25
C ARG A 214 -15.23 12.77 -26.69
N PRO A 215 -14.96 11.95 -25.67
CA PRO A 215 -13.67 11.96 -24.99
C PRO A 215 -12.52 11.51 -25.89
N GLU A 216 -12.77 10.53 -26.79
CA GLU A 216 -11.80 10.01 -27.75
C GLU A 216 -11.28 11.09 -28.70
N GLY A 217 -12.15 11.95 -29.23
CA GLY A 217 -11.76 13.06 -30.08
C GLY A 217 -10.94 14.12 -29.35
N SER A 218 -11.28 14.40 -28.10
CA SER A 218 -10.52 15.32 -27.25
C SER A 218 -9.12 14.77 -26.94
N ILE A 219 -9.01 13.47 -26.63
CA ILE A 219 -7.74 12.79 -26.35
C ILE A 219 -6.86 12.77 -27.60
N SER A 220 -7.41 12.36 -28.76
CA SER A 220 -6.68 12.31 -30.02
C SER A 220 -6.12 13.70 -30.40
N LYS A 221 -6.95 14.75 -30.29
CA LYS A 221 -6.53 16.12 -30.56
C LYS A 221 -5.43 16.57 -29.57
N GLY A 222 -5.60 16.32 -28.30
CA GLY A 222 -4.64 16.74 -27.26
C GLY A 222 -3.28 16.04 -27.44
N SER A 223 -3.30 14.71 -27.60
CA SER A 223 -2.08 13.91 -27.81
C SER A 223 -1.36 14.30 -29.11
N GLY A 224 -2.11 14.43 -30.22
CA GLY A 224 -1.51 14.85 -31.49
C GLY A 224 -0.93 16.29 -31.46
N THR A 225 -1.53 17.18 -30.66
CA THR A 225 -0.96 18.53 -30.46
C THR A 225 0.35 18.49 -29.70
N GLU A 226 0.45 17.69 -28.62
CA GLU A 226 1.71 17.51 -27.87
C GLU A 226 2.80 16.90 -28.76
N GLU A 227 2.47 15.84 -29.51
CA GLU A 227 3.40 15.19 -30.43
C GLU A 227 3.97 16.17 -31.47
N VAL A 228 3.12 17.02 -32.03
CA VAL A 228 3.57 18.09 -32.98
C VAL A 228 4.47 19.10 -32.28
N ILE A 229 4.15 19.50 -31.06
CA ILE A 229 4.99 20.43 -30.28
C ILE A 229 6.34 19.82 -29.98
N GLU A 230 6.39 18.55 -29.51
CA GLU A 230 7.62 17.81 -29.23
C GLU A 230 8.48 17.72 -30.51
N PHE A 231 7.88 17.31 -31.63
CA PHE A 231 8.57 17.28 -32.93
C PHE A 231 9.15 18.66 -33.32
N CYS A 232 8.39 19.74 -33.18
CA CYS A 232 8.89 21.07 -33.48
C CYS A 232 10.04 21.50 -32.57
N VAL A 233 9.97 21.12 -31.28
CA VAL A 233 11.04 21.44 -30.33
C VAL A 233 12.33 20.68 -30.66
N ASP A 234 12.21 19.40 -31.02
CA ASP A 234 13.37 18.59 -31.43
C ASP A 234 13.99 19.04 -32.75
N PHE A 235 13.17 19.60 -33.66
CA PHE A 235 13.61 20.06 -34.98
C PHE A 235 14.24 21.46 -34.98
N ILE A 236 13.87 22.33 -34.04
CA ILE A 236 14.36 23.70 -33.97
C ILE A 236 15.57 23.75 -33.02
N PRO A 237 16.81 24.03 -33.52
CA PRO A 237 17.98 24.15 -32.65
C PRO A 237 17.76 25.25 -31.61
N ASP A 238 18.31 25.03 -30.41
CA ASP A 238 18.28 25.98 -29.28
C ASP A 238 16.93 26.18 -28.56
N LEU A 239 15.87 25.44 -28.94
CA LEU A 239 14.66 25.39 -28.11
C LEU A 239 14.85 24.44 -26.92
N LYS A 240 14.59 24.95 -25.71
CA LYS A 240 14.46 24.08 -24.56
C LYS A 240 13.15 23.29 -24.62
N ALA A 241 13.20 22.03 -24.28
CA ALA A 241 12.02 21.16 -24.20
C ALA A 241 10.89 21.82 -23.39
N ILE A 242 9.74 22.03 -24.04
CA ILE A 242 8.57 22.65 -23.42
C ILE A 242 7.63 21.54 -22.99
N GLY A 243 7.32 21.48 -21.69
CA GLY A 243 6.32 20.55 -21.16
C GLY A 243 6.83 19.17 -20.74
N VAL A 244 8.07 18.80 -21.02
CA VAL A 244 8.71 17.62 -20.43
C VAL A 244 9.33 18.04 -19.09
N PRO A 245 8.85 17.53 -17.94
CA PRO A 245 9.55 17.80 -16.69
C PRO A 245 10.96 17.24 -16.81
N GLU A 246 11.97 18.06 -16.57
CA GLU A 246 13.34 17.57 -16.39
C GLU A 246 13.29 16.33 -15.47
N SER A 247 13.93 15.24 -15.91
CA SER A 247 14.00 14.03 -15.12
C SER A 247 14.51 14.41 -13.72
N ARG A 248 13.79 14.07 -12.67
CA ARG A 248 14.24 14.34 -11.29
C ARG A 248 15.61 13.73 -10.98
N HIS A 249 16.10 12.85 -11.84
CA HIS A 249 17.41 12.21 -11.75
C HIS A 249 18.52 13.08 -12.35
N GLU A 250 18.21 13.98 -13.28
CA GLU A 250 19.21 14.94 -13.81
C GLU A 250 19.47 16.10 -12.83
N ALA A 251 18.48 16.42 -11.97
CA ALA A 251 18.66 17.44 -10.93
C ALA A 251 19.53 16.97 -9.74
N ILE A 252 19.83 15.67 -9.64
CA ILE A 252 20.80 15.12 -8.70
C ILE A 252 22.08 14.89 -9.51
N GLY A 253 22.86 15.95 -9.68
CA GLY A 253 24.10 15.90 -10.43
C GLY A 253 24.99 14.75 -9.97
N VAL A 254 25.05 13.69 -10.76
CA VAL A 254 26.17 12.75 -10.74
C VAL A 254 27.26 13.43 -11.54
N PRO A 255 28.42 13.76 -10.98
CA PRO A 255 29.54 14.28 -11.76
C PRO A 255 29.89 13.24 -12.82
N GLU A 256 29.88 13.62 -14.08
CA GLU A 256 30.49 12.84 -15.14
C GLU A 256 31.99 12.73 -14.80
N SER A 257 32.42 11.48 -14.57
CA SER A 257 33.82 11.09 -14.37
C SER A 257 34.51 10.88 -15.70
#